data_4eefa26d82f191a57851d06359d54679
#
_entry.id   4eefa26d82f191a57851d06359d54679
#
_cell.length_a   1.000
_cell.length_b   1.000
_cell.length_c   1.000
_cell.angle_alpha   90.00
_cell.angle_beta   90.00
_cell.angle_gamma   90.00
#
_symmetry.space_group_name_H-M   'P 1'
#
loop_
_entity.id
_entity.type
_entity.pdbx_description
1 polymer ?
#
loop_
_entity_poly.entity_id
_entity_poly.type
_entity_poly.pdbx_seq_one_letter_code
_entity_poly.pdbx_strand_id
1 'polypeptide(L)'
;MNRIVRRTLQTAVRTASPWSLGALNHVAIAVPDLDEATSFYRDVLKGDVTGKEDLPEHGVTTVFVNLPNTKIELLYPYGEKSPIAGFLAKNKKGGIHHICIEVDNIKAAMADCEAKGIRLLNKGNLISLIDK
;
A
#
# COMPACT_ATOMS: atom_id res chain seq x y z
N MET A 1 49.19 1.79 -36.22
CA MET A 1 48.29 0.63 -36.13
C MET A 1 47.12 0.96 -35.18
N ASN A 2 45.99 1.35 -35.74
CA ASN A 2 44.80 1.69 -34.95
C ASN A 2 43.98 0.41 -34.63
N ARG A 3 43.96 0.02 -33.38
CA ARG A 3 43.08 -1.05 -32.88
C ARG A 3 41.70 -0.48 -32.64
N ILE A 4 40.78 -0.73 -33.55
CA ILE A 4 39.36 -0.44 -33.36
C ILE A 4 38.80 -1.47 -32.36
N VAL A 5 38.55 -1.02 -31.12
CA VAL A 5 37.81 -1.83 -30.13
C VAL A 5 36.31 -1.77 -30.51
N ARG A 6 35.82 -2.83 -31.12
CA ARG A 6 34.39 -3.02 -31.33
C ARG A 6 33.76 -3.29 -29.98
N ARG A 7 33.10 -2.28 -29.38
CA ARG A 7 32.17 -2.49 -28.28
C ARG A 7 30.94 -3.22 -28.82
N THR A 8 30.85 -4.50 -28.52
CA THR A 8 29.64 -5.28 -28.72
C THR A 8 28.60 -4.72 -27.76
N LEU A 9 27.62 -3.99 -28.30
CA LEU A 9 26.41 -3.62 -27.53
C LEU A 9 25.62 -4.91 -27.31
N GLN A 10 25.80 -5.49 -26.15
CA GLN A 10 24.97 -6.61 -25.68
C GLN A 10 23.61 -6.02 -25.32
N THR A 11 22.69 -6.06 -26.27
CA THR A 11 21.29 -5.76 -26.06
C THR A 11 20.77 -6.83 -25.10
N ALA A 12 20.69 -6.50 -23.82
CA ALA A 12 19.99 -7.34 -22.86
C ALA A 12 18.54 -7.45 -23.34
N VAL A 13 18.17 -8.63 -23.80
CA VAL A 13 16.76 -8.99 -24.06
C VAL A 13 16.08 -8.90 -22.70
N ARG A 14 15.40 -7.78 -22.43
CA ARG A 14 14.50 -7.69 -21.28
C ARG A 14 13.37 -8.68 -21.55
N THR A 15 13.45 -9.85 -20.94
CA THR A 15 12.28 -10.74 -20.87
C THR A 15 11.14 -9.94 -20.26
N ALA A 16 10.00 -9.89 -20.96
CA ALA A 16 8.82 -9.20 -20.47
C ALA A 16 8.46 -9.75 -19.09
N SER A 17 8.24 -8.86 -18.13
CA SER A 17 7.78 -9.28 -16.79
C SER A 17 6.44 -9.99 -16.93
N PRO A 18 6.19 -11.09 -16.20
CA PRO A 18 4.92 -11.79 -16.22
C PRO A 18 3.78 -11.00 -15.54
N TRP A 19 4.08 -9.83 -15.00
CA TRP A 19 3.14 -8.91 -14.35
C TRP A 19 3.60 -7.47 -14.49
N SER A 20 2.70 -6.53 -14.27
CA SER A 20 2.97 -5.09 -14.30
C SER A 20 2.23 -4.35 -13.18
N LEU A 21 2.79 -3.20 -12.78
CA LEU A 21 2.14 -2.28 -11.87
C LEU A 21 0.96 -1.61 -12.55
N GLY A 22 -0.16 -1.51 -11.81
CA GLY A 22 -1.34 -0.76 -12.17
C GLY A 22 -1.45 0.56 -11.41
N ALA A 23 -2.68 0.93 -11.06
CA ALA A 23 -2.99 2.18 -10.37
C ALA A 23 -2.65 2.11 -8.87
N LEU A 24 -2.47 3.29 -8.27
CA LEU A 24 -2.48 3.45 -6.82
C LEU A 24 -3.92 3.27 -6.32
N ASN A 25 -4.19 2.16 -5.63
CA ASN A 25 -5.51 1.88 -5.10
C ASN A 25 -5.84 2.80 -3.92
N HIS A 26 -4.96 2.86 -2.93
CA HIS A 26 -5.12 3.76 -1.78
C HIS A 26 -3.81 4.08 -1.08
N VAL A 27 -3.86 5.15 -0.28
CA VAL A 27 -2.87 5.49 0.74
C VAL A 27 -3.53 5.33 2.10
N ALA A 28 -2.98 4.48 2.95
CA ALA A 28 -3.49 4.24 4.30
C ALA A 28 -2.80 5.13 5.32
N ILE A 29 -3.59 5.85 6.10
CA ILE A 29 -3.15 6.75 7.16
C ILE A 29 -3.71 6.25 8.48
N ALA A 30 -2.84 5.85 9.40
CA ALA A 30 -3.24 5.55 10.77
C ALA A 30 -3.47 6.87 11.52
N VAL A 31 -4.59 6.97 12.20
CA VAL A 31 -5.02 8.19 12.89
C VAL A 31 -5.29 7.91 14.37
N PRO A 32 -4.93 8.82 15.28
CA PRO A 32 -5.18 8.64 16.72
C PRO A 32 -6.64 8.87 17.11
N ASP A 33 -7.41 9.55 16.26
CA ASP A 33 -8.85 9.78 16.42
C ASP A 33 -9.53 9.69 15.04
N LEU A 34 -10.32 8.63 14.85
CA LEU A 34 -10.97 8.37 13.56
C LEU A 34 -12.11 9.34 13.30
N ASP A 35 -12.84 9.77 14.32
CA ASP A 35 -13.96 10.71 14.18
C ASP A 35 -13.47 12.10 13.82
N GLU A 36 -12.41 12.56 14.48
CA GLU A 36 -11.76 13.83 14.16
C GLU A 36 -11.24 13.85 12.73
N ALA A 37 -10.49 12.81 12.34
CA ALA A 37 -9.96 12.69 10.99
C ALA A 37 -11.07 12.63 9.94
N THR A 38 -12.11 11.81 10.17
CA THR A 38 -13.27 11.69 9.28
C THR A 38 -13.99 13.04 9.10
N SER A 39 -14.22 13.76 10.20
CA SER A 39 -14.86 15.07 10.16
C SER A 39 -14.03 16.10 9.41
N PHE A 40 -12.71 16.07 9.55
CA PHE A 40 -11.83 16.95 8.79
C PHE A 40 -12.00 16.76 7.28
N TYR A 41 -11.95 15.52 6.79
CA TYR A 41 -12.12 15.25 5.36
C TYR A 41 -13.53 15.54 4.87
N ARG A 42 -14.56 15.19 5.66
CA ARG A 42 -15.96 15.37 5.27
C ARG A 42 -16.42 16.83 5.38
N ASP A 43 -16.18 17.46 6.53
CA ASP A 43 -16.82 18.72 6.88
C ASP A 43 -15.96 19.94 6.51
N VAL A 44 -14.63 19.82 6.60
CA VAL A 44 -13.70 20.90 6.24
C VAL A 44 -13.35 20.84 4.76
N LEU A 45 -12.89 19.67 4.27
CA LEU A 45 -12.46 19.50 2.88
C LEU A 45 -13.61 19.19 1.91
N LYS A 46 -14.84 18.94 2.43
CA LYS A 46 -16.02 18.58 1.64
C LYS A 46 -15.83 17.34 0.77
N GLY A 47 -15.02 16.39 1.28
CA GLY A 47 -14.69 15.16 0.60
C GLY A 47 -15.83 14.13 0.62
N ASP A 48 -15.81 13.22 -0.34
CA ASP A 48 -16.67 12.05 -0.38
C ASP A 48 -16.11 10.97 0.58
N VAL A 49 -16.76 10.81 1.72
CA VAL A 49 -16.30 9.98 2.84
C VAL A 49 -17.30 8.87 3.12
N THR A 50 -16.81 7.63 3.18
CA THR A 50 -17.64 6.45 3.52
C THR A 50 -18.02 6.41 5.01
N GLY A 51 -18.94 5.52 5.35
CA GLY A 51 -19.17 5.12 6.74
C GLY A 51 -17.98 4.37 7.33
N LYS A 52 -17.97 4.22 8.65
CA LYS A 52 -17.02 3.35 9.36
C LYS A 52 -17.31 1.88 9.05
N GLU A 53 -16.26 1.10 8.86
CA GLU A 53 -16.32 -0.34 8.70
C GLU A 53 -15.31 -1.01 9.62
N ASP A 54 -15.80 -1.93 10.45
CA ASP A 54 -14.96 -2.73 11.33
C ASP A 54 -14.50 -3.98 10.57
N LEU A 55 -13.19 -4.20 10.55
CA LEU A 55 -12.54 -5.37 9.96
C LEU A 55 -11.81 -6.17 11.06
N PRO A 56 -12.56 -6.99 11.84
CA PRO A 56 -12.01 -7.70 12.99
C PRO A 56 -10.84 -8.63 12.63
N GLU A 57 -10.89 -9.25 11.46
CA GLU A 57 -9.83 -10.13 10.94
C GLU A 57 -8.51 -9.39 10.66
N HIS A 58 -8.59 -8.08 10.43
CA HIS A 58 -7.42 -7.21 10.23
C HIS A 58 -7.08 -6.36 11.47
N GLY A 59 -7.95 -6.39 12.48
CA GLY A 59 -7.78 -5.62 13.70
C GLY A 59 -7.86 -4.10 13.50
N VAL A 60 -8.67 -3.64 12.55
CA VAL A 60 -8.84 -2.23 12.22
C VAL A 60 -10.29 -1.83 12.04
N THR A 61 -10.59 -0.58 12.33
CA THR A 61 -11.75 0.14 11.82
C THR A 61 -11.27 1.09 10.74
N THR A 62 -11.95 1.11 9.61
CA THR A 62 -11.55 1.90 8.44
C THR A 62 -12.65 2.85 7.97
N VAL A 63 -12.23 3.96 7.38
CA VAL A 63 -13.06 4.92 6.64
C VAL A 63 -12.31 5.27 5.36
N PHE A 64 -13.00 5.27 4.23
CA PHE A 64 -12.42 5.71 2.96
C PHE A 64 -12.82 7.12 2.61
N VAL A 65 -11.86 7.89 2.13
CA VAL A 65 -12.06 9.18 1.47
C VAL A 65 -11.81 8.98 -0.01
N ASN A 66 -12.85 9.08 -0.82
CA ASN A 66 -12.76 8.89 -2.26
C ASN A 66 -12.22 10.16 -2.93
N LEU A 67 -11.15 10.00 -3.71
CA LEU A 67 -10.60 11.05 -4.58
C LEU A 67 -10.81 10.65 -6.03
N PRO A 68 -10.76 11.59 -7.00
CA PRO A 68 -10.94 11.26 -8.41
C PRO A 68 -9.97 10.21 -8.96
N ASN A 69 -8.76 10.12 -8.40
CA ASN A 69 -7.67 9.29 -8.91
C ASN A 69 -7.24 8.16 -7.97
N THR A 70 -7.62 8.18 -6.69
CA THR A 70 -7.28 7.18 -5.69
C THR A 70 -8.19 7.30 -4.46
N LYS A 71 -7.85 6.62 -3.37
CA LYS A 71 -8.54 6.73 -2.09
C LYS A 71 -7.53 6.97 -0.98
N ILE A 72 -7.96 7.65 0.07
CA ILE A 72 -7.29 7.66 1.37
C ILE A 72 -8.06 6.71 2.27
N GLU A 73 -7.35 5.78 2.90
CA GLU A 73 -7.89 4.89 3.92
C GLU A 73 -7.48 5.39 5.30
N LEU A 74 -8.43 5.82 6.11
CA LEU A 74 -8.18 6.18 7.50
C LEU A 74 -8.28 4.91 8.34
N LEU A 75 -7.22 4.59 9.09
CA LEU A 75 -7.12 3.38 9.91
C LEU A 75 -7.10 3.74 11.39
N TYR A 76 -7.91 3.02 12.16
CA TYR A 76 -7.93 3.08 13.62
C TYR A 76 -7.89 1.66 14.20
N PRO A 77 -7.25 1.43 15.36
CA PRO A 77 -7.19 0.11 15.97
C PRO A 77 -8.58 -0.45 16.29
N TYR A 78 -8.79 -1.73 15.96
CA TYR A 78 -9.95 -2.51 16.41
C TYR A 78 -9.47 -3.69 17.25
N GLY A 79 -9.97 -3.76 18.47
CA GLY A 79 -9.60 -4.81 19.43
C GLY A 79 -8.20 -4.61 20.04
N GLU A 80 -7.90 -5.48 21.03
CA GLU A 80 -6.68 -5.35 21.84
C GLU A 80 -5.38 -5.71 21.12
N LYS A 81 -5.47 -6.51 20.06
CA LYS A 81 -4.32 -7.03 19.30
C LYS A 81 -4.16 -6.38 17.93
N SER A 82 -4.61 -5.16 17.78
CA SER A 82 -4.51 -4.45 16.51
C SER A 82 -3.05 -4.19 16.10
N PRO A 83 -2.66 -4.49 14.85
CA PRO A 83 -1.33 -4.14 14.34
C PRO A 83 -1.12 -2.62 14.26
N ILE A 84 -2.20 -1.84 14.16
CA ILE A 84 -2.16 -0.37 14.10
C ILE A 84 -1.87 0.25 15.46
N ALA A 85 -2.21 -0.43 16.56
CA ALA A 85 -1.93 0.06 17.92
C ALA A 85 -0.43 0.26 18.14
N GLY A 86 0.42 -0.67 17.69
CA GLY A 86 1.87 -0.56 17.78
C GLY A 86 2.44 0.59 16.93
N PHE A 87 1.88 0.82 15.76
CA PHE A 87 2.24 1.95 14.91
C PHE A 87 1.92 3.29 15.59
N LEU A 88 0.72 3.44 16.12
CA LEU A 88 0.28 4.66 16.80
C LEU A 88 1.03 4.90 18.12
N ALA A 89 1.45 3.85 18.82
CA ALA A 89 2.29 3.99 20.00
C ALA A 89 3.63 4.69 19.70
N LYS A 90 4.20 4.44 18.51
CA LYS A 90 5.44 5.06 18.02
C LYS A 90 5.18 6.38 17.30
N ASN A 91 4.03 6.55 16.70
CA ASN A 91 3.61 7.71 15.91
C ASN A 91 2.33 8.30 16.49
N LYS A 92 2.43 8.95 17.62
CA LYS A 92 1.28 9.43 18.42
C LYS A 92 0.35 10.40 17.70
N LYS A 93 0.85 11.10 16.68
CA LYS A 93 0.06 12.00 15.83
C LYS A 93 -0.51 11.30 14.60
N GLY A 94 -0.32 9.99 14.47
CA GLY A 94 -0.63 9.24 13.27
C GLY A 94 0.42 9.41 12.19
N GLY A 95 0.11 8.92 11.01
CA GLY A 95 0.99 9.01 9.84
C GLY A 95 0.61 8.02 8.76
N ILE A 96 1.27 8.11 7.62
CA ILE A 96 1.10 7.13 6.52
C ILE A 96 1.63 5.79 7.00
N HIS A 97 0.74 4.78 6.95
CA HIS A 97 1.06 3.42 7.35
C HIS A 97 1.50 2.57 6.16
N HIS A 98 0.79 2.64 5.05
CA HIS A 98 1.13 1.92 3.82
C HIS A 98 0.49 2.55 2.58
N ILE A 99 0.96 2.09 1.42
CA ILE A 99 0.30 2.31 0.14
C ILE A 99 -0.15 0.97 -0.44
N CYS A 100 -1.23 0.98 -1.20
CA CYS A 100 -1.72 -0.18 -1.93
C CYS A 100 -1.67 0.12 -3.43
N ILE A 101 -0.91 -0.69 -4.17
CA ILE A 101 -0.77 -0.57 -5.62
C ILE A 101 -1.38 -1.81 -6.26
N GLU A 102 -2.20 -1.62 -7.27
CA GLU A 102 -2.78 -2.70 -8.06
C GLU A 102 -1.72 -3.34 -8.96
N VAL A 103 -1.90 -4.62 -9.23
CA VAL A 103 -1.11 -5.36 -10.23
C VAL A 103 -2.05 -6.14 -11.12
N ASP A 104 -1.66 -6.37 -12.36
CA ASP A 104 -2.48 -7.13 -13.33
C ASP A 104 -2.50 -8.63 -13.06
N ASN A 105 -1.48 -9.17 -12.38
CA ASN A 105 -1.38 -10.58 -12.03
C ASN A 105 -0.75 -10.76 -10.65
N ILE A 106 -1.58 -10.84 -9.61
CA ILE A 106 -1.15 -10.94 -8.22
C ILE A 106 -0.31 -12.19 -7.94
N LYS A 107 -0.67 -13.34 -8.54
CA LYS A 107 0.05 -14.59 -8.33
C LYS A 107 1.46 -14.53 -8.91
N ALA A 108 1.59 -13.97 -10.11
CA ALA A 108 2.89 -13.78 -10.75
C ALA A 108 3.75 -12.75 -10.00
N ALA A 109 3.15 -11.66 -9.52
CA ALA A 109 3.83 -10.65 -8.72
C ALA A 109 4.36 -11.23 -7.40
N MET A 110 3.56 -12.02 -6.69
CA MET A 110 3.97 -12.71 -5.45
C MET A 110 5.14 -13.66 -5.71
N ALA A 111 5.03 -14.52 -6.73
CA ALA A 111 6.08 -15.48 -7.07
C ALA A 111 7.40 -14.79 -7.45
N ASP A 112 7.33 -13.69 -8.19
CA ASP A 112 8.49 -12.90 -8.58
C ASP A 112 9.15 -12.19 -7.39
N CYS A 113 8.35 -11.64 -6.48
CA CYS A 113 8.83 -11.05 -5.23
C CYS A 113 9.53 -12.10 -4.36
N GLU A 114 8.93 -13.27 -4.16
CA GLU A 114 9.54 -14.35 -3.38
C GLU A 114 10.86 -14.83 -4.01
N ALA A 115 10.90 -15.00 -5.33
CA ALA A 115 12.12 -15.39 -6.04
C ALA A 115 13.26 -14.37 -5.89
N LYS A 116 12.91 -13.10 -5.67
CA LYS A 116 13.87 -12.00 -5.40
C LYS A 116 14.18 -11.79 -3.93
N GLY A 117 13.69 -12.66 -3.05
CA GLY A 117 13.93 -12.59 -1.61
C GLY A 117 13.10 -11.54 -0.87
N ILE A 118 12.05 -11.01 -1.50
CA ILE A 118 11.12 -10.07 -0.86
C ILE A 118 10.20 -10.84 0.09
N ARG A 119 10.12 -10.40 1.33
CA ARG A 119 9.23 -10.99 2.32
C ARG A 119 7.78 -10.63 2.02
N LEU A 120 6.91 -11.63 1.91
CA LEU A 120 5.47 -11.45 1.83
C LEU A 120 4.85 -11.59 3.22
N LEU A 121 4.05 -10.60 3.64
CA LEU A 121 3.38 -10.62 4.95
C LEU A 121 2.10 -11.46 4.94
N ASN A 122 1.37 -11.44 3.82
CA ASN A 122 0.16 -12.25 3.63
C ASN A 122 0.23 -12.98 2.30
N LYS A 123 0.02 -14.28 2.32
CA LYS A 123 -0.10 -15.11 1.12
C LYS A 123 -1.53 -15.18 0.57
N GLY A 124 -2.43 -14.31 1.07
CA GLY A 124 -3.81 -14.16 0.64
C GLY A 124 -4.02 -12.92 -0.26
N ASN A 125 -5.24 -12.50 -0.43
CA ASN A 125 -5.69 -11.56 -1.46
C ASN A 125 -5.19 -10.10 -1.39
N LEU A 126 -4.34 -9.74 -0.44
CA LEU A 126 -3.78 -8.38 -0.29
C LEU A 126 -2.27 -8.47 -0.07
N ILE A 127 -1.50 -7.87 -0.97
CA ILE A 127 -0.06 -7.64 -0.76
C ILE A 127 0.12 -6.23 -0.25
N SER A 128 0.60 -6.11 0.99
CA SER A 128 1.21 -4.88 1.46
C SER A 128 2.71 -4.99 1.26
N LEU A 129 3.28 -4.22 0.34
CA LEU A 129 4.71 -4.02 0.25
C LEU A 129 5.08 -2.95 1.26
N ILE A 130 5.65 -3.37 2.38
CA ILE A 130 6.27 -2.45 3.34
C ILE A 130 7.74 -2.34 2.94
N ASP A 131 8.12 -1.16 2.49
CA ASP A 131 9.51 -0.82 2.23
C ASP A 131 10.29 -0.83 3.55
N LYS A 132 11.58 -1.19 3.48
CA LYS A 132 12.49 -1.36 4.64
C LYS A 132 12.76 -0.06 5.36
#